data_73136c222961f26817c0a3838bb49a08
#
_entry.id   73136c222961f26817c0a3838bb49a08
#
_cell.length_a   1.000
_cell.length_b   1.000
_cell.length_c   1.000
_cell.angle_alpha   90.00
_cell.angle_beta   90.00
_cell.angle_gamma   90.00
#
_symmetry.space_group_name_H-M   'P 1'
#
loop_
_entity.id
_entity.type
_entity.pdbx_description
1 polymer ?
#
loop_
_entity_poly.entity_id
_entity_poly.type
_entity_poly.pdbx_seq_one_letter_code
_entity_poly.pdbx_strand_id
1 'polypeptide(L)'
;MKKILLSLFLLLGVLSFAAPSYVDVNKIENDGYKIAVNNNDTLHFAKGTSSGNIIVATLFFVNDGNTDILKQAFRTGIARELNLKYIGEVDTKKAYVQKTTSNEEKYSYGYNVIAKKQKVKGCYVTVLILTKQELPDELLNIVADAALMDIEGYLK
;
A
#
# COMPACT_ATOMS: atom_id res chain seq x y z
N MET A 1 6.21 18.15 -1.98
CA MET A 1 5.32 16.98 -1.91
C MET A 1 4.28 16.88 -3.02
N LYS A 2 3.57 17.94 -3.40
CA LYS A 2 2.72 17.92 -4.62
C LYS A 2 3.50 17.52 -5.90
N LYS A 3 4.80 17.79 -5.96
CA LYS A 3 5.65 17.46 -7.10
C LYS A 3 6.06 15.99 -7.18
N ILE A 4 6.20 15.28 -6.04
CA ILE A 4 6.57 13.85 -6.01
C ILE A 4 5.36 12.99 -6.38
N LEU A 5 4.18 13.32 -5.90
CA LEU A 5 2.95 12.67 -6.38
C LEU A 5 2.73 12.95 -7.87
N LEU A 6 3.04 14.16 -8.34
CA LEU A 6 2.86 14.55 -9.74
C LEU A 6 3.88 13.87 -10.67
N SER A 7 5.12 13.64 -10.23
CA SER A 7 6.13 12.93 -11.04
C SER A 7 5.83 11.44 -11.17
N LEU A 8 5.18 10.83 -10.19
CA LEU A 8 4.65 9.46 -10.31
C LEU A 8 3.51 9.38 -11.34
N PHE A 9 2.76 10.47 -11.54
CA PHE A 9 1.66 10.56 -12.49
C PHE A 9 2.09 10.81 -13.96
N LEU A 10 3.28 11.35 -14.19
CA LEU A 10 3.71 11.81 -15.53
C LEU A 10 4.51 10.80 -16.35
N LEU A 11 4.90 9.65 -15.75
CA LEU A 11 5.72 8.64 -16.43
C LEU A 11 4.93 7.52 -17.12
N LEU A 12 3.60 7.53 -17.06
CA LEU A 12 2.77 6.47 -17.63
C LEU A 12 1.90 7.03 -18.77
N GLY A 13 2.50 7.11 -19.95
CA GLY A 13 1.80 7.25 -21.21
C GLY A 13 0.79 6.11 -21.38
N VAL A 14 -0.44 6.52 -21.54
CA VAL A 14 -1.66 5.84 -21.93
C VAL A 14 -1.45 4.56 -22.75
N LEU A 15 -1.58 3.42 -22.09
CA LEU A 15 -2.26 2.24 -22.63
C LEU A 15 -3.18 1.76 -21.51
N SER A 16 -4.47 2.06 -21.62
CA SER A 16 -5.47 1.73 -20.61
C SER A 16 -5.79 0.24 -20.66
N PHE A 17 -5.09 -0.53 -19.89
CA PHE A 17 -5.55 -1.84 -19.49
C PHE A 17 -6.12 -1.69 -18.07
N ALA A 18 -7.40 -2.02 -17.91
CA ALA A 18 -8.07 -1.92 -16.62
C ALA A 18 -7.66 -3.07 -15.70
N ALA A 19 -7.73 -2.83 -14.40
CA ALA A 19 -7.61 -3.88 -13.40
C ALA A 19 -8.55 -5.07 -13.69
N PRO A 20 -8.22 -6.29 -13.26
CA PRO A 20 -9.07 -7.47 -13.45
C PRO A 20 -10.50 -7.24 -12.96
N SER A 21 -11.47 -7.89 -13.58
CA SER A 21 -12.91 -7.70 -13.30
C SER A 21 -13.35 -8.05 -11.89
N TYR A 22 -12.55 -8.81 -11.15
CA TYR A 22 -12.82 -9.09 -9.74
C TYR A 22 -12.44 -7.93 -8.80
N VAL A 23 -11.86 -6.84 -9.32
CA VAL A 23 -11.57 -5.63 -8.53
C VAL A 23 -12.68 -4.62 -8.72
N ASP A 24 -13.24 -4.14 -7.62
CA ASP A 24 -14.29 -3.11 -7.62
C ASP A 24 -13.69 -1.70 -7.65
N VAL A 25 -13.23 -1.28 -8.83
CA VAL A 25 -12.60 0.03 -9.04
C VAL A 25 -13.56 1.18 -8.68
N ASN A 26 -14.84 1.05 -9.03
CA ASN A 26 -15.84 2.09 -8.72
C ASN A 26 -16.00 2.28 -7.21
N LYS A 27 -16.00 1.17 -6.45
CA LYS A 27 -16.08 1.24 -4.99
C LYS A 27 -14.85 1.91 -4.39
N ILE A 28 -13.64 1.63 -4.91
CA ILE A 28 -12.38 2.29 -4.49
C ILE A 28 -12.52 3.81 -4.63
N GLU A 29 -12.97 4.30 -5.79
CA GLU A 29 -13.14 5.74 -6.05
C GLU A 29 -14.25 6.35 -5.17
N ASN A 30 -15.38 5.65 -5.00
CA ASN A 30 -16.48 6.10 -4.15
C ASN A 30 -16.09 6.19 -2.66
N ASP A 31 -15.18 5.34 -2.20
CA ASP A 31 -14.61 5.38 -0.83
C ASP A 31 -13.52 6.46 -0.67
N GLY A 32 -13.34 7.33 -1.68
CA GLY A 32 -12.49 8.52 -1.63
C GLY A 32 -11.02 8.29 -1.98
N TYR A 33 -10.68 7.11 -2.48
CA TYR A 33 -9.34 6.86 -3.00
C TYR A 33 -9.13 7.51 -4.37
N LYS A 34 -7.92 7.99 -4.61
CA LYS A 34 -7.45 8.45 -5.92
C LYS A 34 -6.57 7.37 -6.53
N ILE A 35 -6.92 6.94 -7.73
CA ILE A 35 -6.16 5.95 -8.47
C ILE A 35 -5.00 6.63 -9.17
N ALA A 36 -3.78 6.12 -8.93
CA ALA A 36 -2.54 6.59 -9.52
C ALA A 36 -2.09 5.72 -10.69
N VAL A 37 -2.28 4.40 -10.58
CA VAL A 37 -1.94 3.41 -11.61
C VAL A 37 -3.09 2.43 -11.74
N ASN A 38 -3.49 2.12 -12.95
CA ASN A 38 -4.49 1.10 -13.26
C ASN A 38 -4.10 0.42 -14.58
N ASN A 39 -3.42 -0.71 -14.48
CA ASN A 39 -2.99 -1.49 -15.63
C ASN A 39 -3.12 -3.00 -15.35
N ASN A 40 -2.68 -3.85 -16.29
CA ASN A 40 -2.79 -5.31 -16.17
C ASN A 40 -2.01 -5.92 -15.01
N ASP A 41 -0.95 -5.25 -14.57
CA ASP A 41 -0.01 -5.80 -13.58
C ASP A 41 -0.20 -5.19 -12.20
N THR A 42 -0.78 -3.97 -12.13
CA THR A 42 -0.83 -3.20 -10.90
C THR A 42 -2.01 -2.23 -10.86
N LEU A 43 -2.68 -2.18 -9.73
CA LEU A 43 -3.58 -1.09 -9.35
C LEU A 43 -3.02 -0.41 -8.10
N HIS A 44 -2.72 0.89 -8.20
CA HIS A 44 -2.18 1.70 -7.12
C HIS A 44 -3.09 2.86 -6.81
N PHE A 45 -3.49 3.03 -5.55
CA PHE A 45 -4.42 4.06 -5.14
C PHE A 45 -4.15 4.52 -3.70
N ALA A 46 -4.52 5.77 -3.41
CA ALA A 46 -4.21 6.38 -2.13
C ALA A 46 -5.31 7.33 -1.65
N LYS A 47 -5.43 7.48 -0.33
CA LYS A 47 -6.24 8.54 0.29
C LYS A 47 -5.59 9.08 1.56
N GLY A 48 -5.88 10.35 1.88
CA GLY A 48 -5.68 10.90 3.22
C GLY A 48 -6.85 10.54 4.13
N THR A 49 -6.56 10.33 5.41
CA THR A 49 -7.59 10.14 6.44
C THR A 49 -7.91 11.46 7.14
N SER A 50 -9.03 11.52 7.86
CA SER A 50 -9.41 12.68 8.69
C SER A 50 -8.40 12.98 9.81
N SER A 51 -7.66 11.97 10.27
CA SER A 51 -6.57 12.10 11.24
C SER A 51 -5.25 12.61 10.64
N GLY A 52 -5.21 12.87 9.33
CA GLY A 52 -4.02 13.35 8.62
C GLY A 52 -3.03 12.25 8.20
N ASN A 53 -3.35 10.99 8.42
CA ASN A 53 -2.56 9.87 7.91
C ASN A 53 -2.79 9.69 6.40
N ILE A 54 -1.86 9.00 5.73
CA ILE A 54 -2.05 8.56 4.34
C ILE A 54 -2.09 7.05 4.29
N ILE A 55 -3.03 6.52 3.52
CA ILE A 55 -3.12 5.11 3.17
C ILE A 55 -2.83 4.98 1.69
N VAL A 56 -1.85 4.16 1.34
CA VAL A 56 -1.48 3.83 -0.04
C VAL A 56 -1.65 2.34 -0.21
N ALA A 57 -2.53 1.94 -1.10
CA ALA A 57 -2.76 0.53 -1.39
C ALA A 57 -2.22 0.16 -2.78
N THR A 58 -1.65 -1.02 -2.88
CA THR A 58 -1.21 -1.58 -4.15
C THR A 58 -1.70 -3.02 -4.28
N LEU A 59 -2.38 -3.30 -5.36
CA LEU A 59 -2.73 -4.64 -5.81
C LEU A 59 -1.78 -5.02 -6.94
N PHE A 60 -1.05 -6.13 -6.77
CA PHE A 60 -0.17 -6.68 -7.80
C PHE A 60 -0.84 -7.92 -8.40
N PHE A 61 -1.01 -7.91 -9.72
CA PHE A 61 -1.67 -8.98 -10.47
C PHE A 61 -0.60 -9.87 -11.12
N VAL A 62 0.00 -10.76 -10.30
CA VAL A 62 1.11 -11.63 -10.72
C VAL A 62 0.88 -13.07 -10.26
N ASN A 63 1.09 -14.04 -11.14
CA ASN A 63 0.84 -15.44 -10.84
C ASN A 63 1.94 -16.10 -9.99
N ASP A 64 3.20 -15.69 -10.16
CA ASP A 64 4.38 -16.33 -9.59
C ASP A 64 5.12 -15.44 -8.56
N GLY A 65 4.41 -14.49 -7.94
CA GLY A 65 4.97 -13.66 -6.89
C GLY A 65 5.07 -14.39 -5.55
N ASN A 66 5.86 -13.82 -4.64
CA ASN A 66 5.87 -14.20 -3.25
C ASN A 66 6.05 -12.99 -2.33
N THR A 67 5.76 -13.15 -1.05
CA THR A 67 5.81 -12.05 -0.07
C THR A 67 7.22 -11.54 0.18
N ASP A 68 8.26 -12.37 0.02
CA ASP A 68 9.66 -11.94 0.21
C ASP A 68 10.11 -10.99 -0.88
N ILE A 69 9.68 -11.22 -2.12
CA ILE A 69 9.92 -10.28 -3.23
C ILE A 69 9.25 -8.93 -2.94
N LEU A 70 8.01 -8.93 -2.43
CA LEU A 70 7.32 -7.69 -2.07
C LEU A 70 8.00 -6.96 -0.92
N LYS A 71 8.47 -7.68 0.11
CA LYS A 71 9.25 -7.12 1.21
C LYS A 71 10.54 -6.46 0.71
N GLN A 72 11.27 -7.14 -0.17
CA GLN A 72 12.50 -6.63 -0.76
C GLN A 72 12.23 -5.42 -1.66
N ALA A 73 11.23 -5.48 -2.53
CA ALA A 73 10.84 -4.39 -3.41
C ALA A 73 10.48 -3.12 -2.62
N PHE A 74 9.79 -3.25 -1.50
CA PHE A 74 9.52 -2.12 -0.62
C PHE A 74 10.82 -1.51 -0.08
N ARG A 75 11.72 -2.32 0.50
CA ARG A 75 12.97 -1.83 1.12
C ARG A 75 13.90 -1.16 0.11
N THR A 76 14.02 -1.73 -1.09
CA THR A 76 14.98 -1.25 -2.09
C THR A 76 14.42 -0.20 -3.04
N GLY A 77 13.11 -0.11 -3.17
CA GLY A 77 12.40 0.84 -4.03
C GLY A 77 11.65 1.90 -3.23
N ILE A 78 10.40 1.61 -2.87
CA ILE A 78 9.44 2.58 -2.29
C ILE A 78 10.01 3.26 -1.04
N ALA A 79 10.61 2.51 -0.12
CA ALA A 79 11.17 3.08 1.11
C ALA A 79 12.29 4.09 0.80
N ARG A 80 13.13 3.80 -0.19
CA ARG A 80 14.21 4.72 -0.60
C ARG A 80 13.67 5.97 -1.28
N GLU A 81 12.70 5.83 -2.17
CA GLU A 81 12.08 6.96 -2.86
C GLU A 81 11.36 7.92 -1.89
N LEU A 82 10.76 7.37 -0.84
CA LEU A 82 10.06 8.13 0.20
C LEU A 82 10.96 8.54 1.38
N ASN A 83 12.28 8.32 1.30
CA ASN A 83 13.23 8.55 2.39
C ASN A 83 12.83 7.84 3.71
N LEU A 84 12.26 6.65 3.61
CA LEU A 84 11.88 5.82 4.74
C LEU A 84 13.03 4.89 5.12
N LYS A 85 13.45 4.93 6.38
CA LYS A 85 14.48 4.05 6.95
C LYS A 85 13.79 2.86 7.60
N TYR A 86 14.10 1.66 7.13
CA TYR A 86 13.63 0.40 7.75
C TYR A 86 14.17 0.25 9.18
N ILE A 87 13.30 -0.09 10.13
CA ILE A 87 13.64 -0.26 11.55
C ILE A 87 13.20 -1.59 12.15
N GLY A 88 12.47 -2.40 11.43
CA GLY A 88 12.07 -3.72 11.90
C GLY A 88 10.81 -4.25 11.24
N GLU A 89 10.37 -5.41 11.68
CA GLU A 89 9.17 -6.11 11.18
C GLU A 89 8.37 -6.67 12.34
N VAL A 90 7.05 -6.64 12.21
CA VAL A 90 6.10 -7.25 13.13
C VAL A 90 5.17 -8.15 12.33
N ASP A 91 4.89 -9.33 12.86
CA ASP A 91 3.91 -10.26 12.30
C ASP A 91 2.57 -10.09 13.00
N THR A 92 1.52 -9.85 12.21
CA THR A 92 0.15 -9.91 12.68
C THR A 92 -0.47 -11.28 12.32
N LYS A 93 -1.71 -11.49 12.67
CA LYS A 93 -2.45 -12.69 12.26
C LYS A 93 -2.57 -12.80 10.75
N LYS A 94 -2.75 -11.66 10.05
CA LYS A 94 -3.05 -11.60 8.60
C LYS A 94 -1.92 -11.07 7.74
N ALA A 95 -0.96 -10.36 8.33
CA ALA A 95 0.04 -9.63 7.56
C ALA A 95 1.45 -9.73 8.13
N TYR A 96 2.44 -9.45 7.27
CA TYR A 96 3.77 -8.99 7.64
C TYR A 96 3.76 -7.45 7.62
N VAL A 97 4.30 -6.81 8.65
CA VAL A 97 4.34 -5.35 8.73
C VAL A 97 5.79 -4.90 8.87
N GLN A 98 6.31 -4.27 7.82
CA GLN A 98 7.63 -3.66 7.83
C GLN A 98 7.52 -2.24 8.39
N LYS A 99 8.25 -1.96 9.47
CA LYS A 99 8.27 -0.66 10.15
C LYS A 99 9.37 0.21 9.59
N THR A 100 9.05 1.48 9.37
CA THR A 100 10.01 2.49 8.91
C THR A 100 9.85 3.80 9.66
N THR A 101 10.93 4.59 9.67
CA THR A 101 10.92 5.99 10.13
C THR A 101 11.42 6.92 9.04
N SER A 102 11.09 8.20 9.17
CA SER A 102 11.51 9.25 8.25
C SER A 102 11.84 10.53 9.03
N ASN A 103 12.65 11.40 8.45
CA ASN A 103 12.91 12.74 8.98
C ASN A 103 11.86 13.77 8.51
N GLU A 104 10.84 13.33 7.77
CA GLU A 104 9.75 14.18 7.31
C GLU A 104 8.79 14.48 8.46
N GLU A 105 8.64 15.74 8.84
CA GLU A 105 7.77 16.16 9.95
C GLU A 105 6.31 15.72 9.77
N LYS A 106 5.86 15.64 8.53
CA LYS A 106 4.47 15.30 8.21
C LYS A 106 4.17 13.81 8.36
N TYR A 107 5.16 12.95 8.07
CA TYR A 107 5.05 11.49 8.13
C TYR A 107 6.35 10.91 8.66
N SER A 108 6.46 10.87 9.98
CA SER A 108 7.66 10.37 10.64
C SER A 108 7.74 8.85 10.68
N TYR A 109 6.61 8.17 10.44
CA TYR A 109 6.52 6.70 10.49
C TYR A 109 5.79 6.15 9.29
N GLY A 110 6.25 5.01 8.79
CA GLY A 110 5.63 4.25 7.73
C GLY A 110 5.55 2.77 8.08
N TYR A 111 4.41 2.16 7.75
CA TYR A 111 4.11 0.76 8.02
C TYR A 111 3.67 0.10 6.72
N ASN A 112 4.53 -0.75 6.15
CA ASN A 112 4.21 -1.51 4.95
C ASN A 112 3.61 -2.85 5.33
N VAL A 113 2.31 -2.97 5.16
CA VAL A 113 1.50 -4.14 5.46
C VAL A 113 1.41 -5.02 4.23
N ILE A 114 1.84 -6.27 4.32
CA ILE A 114 1.82 -7.26 3.23
C ILE A 114 0.95 -8.44 3.65
N ALA A 115 -0.09 -8.74 2.90
CA ALA A 115 -0.97 -9.86 3.16
C ALA A 115 -0.19 -11.20 3.17
N LYS A 116 -0.36 -12.01 4.22
CA LYS A 116 0.23 -13.36 4.31
C LYS A 116 -0.40 -14.34 3.34
N LYS A 117 -1.67 -14.13 2.99
CA LYS A 117 -2.44 -14.97 2.08
C LYS A 117 -3.13 -14.11 1.03
N GLN A 118 -3.22 -14.62 -0.17
CA GLN A 118 -4.00 -14.01 -1.23
C GLN A 118 -5.49 -14.28 -1.01
N LYS A 119 -6.33 -13.25 -1.00
CA LYS A 119 -7.79 -13.40 -1.03
C LYS A 119 -8.26 -13.95 -2.39
N VAL A 120 -7.66 -13.43 -3.45
CA VAL A 120 -7.86 -13.89 -4.83
C VAL A 120 -6.51 -14.39 -5.37
N LYS A 121 -6.49 -15.61 -5.89
CA LYS A 121 -5.27 -16.19 -6.46
C LYS A 121 -4.71 -15.30 -7.57
N GLY A 122 -3.41 -15.01 -7.52
CA GLY A 122 -2.74 -14.12 -8.46
C GLY A 122 -2.87 -12.62 -8.12
N CYS A 123 -3.49 -12.27 -6.98
CA CYS A 123 -3.55 -10.89 -6.50
C CYS A 123 -2.85 -10.76 -5.15
N TYR A 124 -1.75 -10.03 -5.11
CA TYR A 124 -1.05 -9.67 -3.87
C TYR A 124 -1.49 -8.28 -3.41
N VAL A 125 -1.79 -8.14 -2.13
CA VAL A 125 -2.24 -6.89 -1.52
C VAL A 125 -1.16 -6.36 -0.61
N THR A 126 -0.78 -5.09 -0.80
CA THR A 126 0.07 -4.33 0.12
C THR A 126 -0.59 -3.01 0.48
N VAL A 127 -0.40 -2.57 1.72
CA VAL A 127 -0.92 -1.29 2.23
C VAL A 127 0.20 -0.56 2.96
N LEU A 128 0.60 0.61 2.49
CA LEU A 128 1.51 1.49 3.20
C LEU A 128 0.70 2.52 3.98
N ILE A 129 0.89 2.55 5.29
CA ILE A 129 0.26 3.50 6.21
C ILE A 129 1.34 4.50 6.65
N LEU A 130 1.15 5.78 6.33
CA LEU A 130 2.05 6.86 6.75
C LEU A 130 1.40 7.66 7.87
N THR A 131 2.10 7.79 8.99
CA THR A 131 1.60 8.47 10.19
C THR A 131 2.60 9.49 10.72
N LYS A 132 2.10 10.48 11.44
CA LYS A 132 2.92 11.45 12.15
C LYS A 132 3.44 10.89 13.48
N GLN A 133 2.63 10.08 14.15
CA GLN A 133 2.96 9.48 15.44
C GLN A 133 3.24 7.99 15.27
N GLU A 134 4.14 7.47 16.11
CA GLU A 134 4.39 6.04 16.17
C GLU A 134 3.14 5.28 16.62
N LEU A 135 2.87 4.16 15.96
CA LEU A 135 1.88 3.20 16.41
C LEU A 135 2.57 2.13 17.27
N PRO A 136 2.20 1.98 18.56
CA PRO A 136 2.67 0.87 19.39
C PRO A 136 2.33 -0.47 18.73
N ASP A 137 3.15 -1.50 18.93
CA ASP A 137 2.98 -2.78 18.24
C ASP A 137 1.60 -3.42 18.47
N GLU A 138 1.01 -3.25 19.66
CA GLU A 138 -0.33 -3.74 19.97
C GLU A 138 -1.42 -3.07 19.11
N LEU A 139 -1.33 -1.74 18.95
CA LEU A 139 -2.25 -0.99 18.10
C LEU A 139 -1.96 -1.25 16.63
N LEU A 140 -0.68 -1.38 16.25
CA LEU A 140 -0.26 -1.66 14.89
C LEU A 140 -0.85 -2.98 14.38
N ASN A 141 -0.91 -4.01 15.21
CA ASN A 141 -1.53 -5.29 14.86
C ASN A 141 -3.00 -5.11 14.44
N ILE A 142 -3.76 -4.31 15.20
CA ILE A 142 -5.18 -4.05 14.91
C ILE A 142 -5.33 -3.20 13.64
N VAL A 143 -4.55 -2.13 13.55
CA VAL A 143 -4.62 -1.16 12.43
C VAL A 143 -4.20 -1.83 11.12
N ALA A 144 -3.13 -2.62 11.13
CA ALA A 144 -2.63 -3.33 9.95
C ALA A 144 -3.65 -4.35 9.41
N ASP A 145 -4.21 -5.19 10.29
CA ASP A 145 -5.20 -6.17 9.89
C ASP A 145 -6.50 -5.51 9.41
N ALA A 146 -6.93 -4.41 10.03
CA ALA A 146 -8.09 -3.65 9.60
C ALA A 146 -7.87 -2.98 8.22
N ALA A 147 -6.74 -2.31 8.02
CA ALA A 147 -6.39 -1.70 6.75
C ALA A 147 -6.31 -2.73 5.61
N LEU A 148 -5.71 -3.89 5.88
CA LEU A 148 -5.66 -4.98 4.91
C LEU A 148 -7.07 -5.48 4.55
N MET A 149 -7.92 -5.69 5.55
CA MET A 149 -9.30 -6.15 5.33
C MET A 149 -10.13 -5.15 4.52
N ASP A 150 -9.96 -3.85 4.76
CA ASP A 150 -10.63 -2.80 4.00
C ASP A 150 -10.23 -2.87 2.52
N ILE A 151 -8.94 -2.99 2.23
CA ILE A 151 -8.46 -3.10 0.85
C ILE A 151 -8.89 -4.41 0.18
N GLU A 152 -8.83 -5.52 0.91
CA GLU A 152 -9.35 -6.82 0.41
C GLU A 152 -10.86 -6.79 0.17
N GLY A 153 -11.59 -5.88 0.80
CA GLY A 153 -13.02 -5.64 0.57
C GLY A 153 -13.36 -5.15 -0.84
N TYR A 154 -12.36 -4.69 -1.61
CA TYR A 154 -12.50 -4.33 -3.02
C TYR A 154 -12.32 -5.51 -3.98
N LEU A 155 -11.91 -6.67 -3.49
CA LEU A 155 -11.78 -7.91 -4.26
C LEU A 155 -13.05 -8.75 -4.12
N LYS A 156 -13.69 -9.07 -5.25
CA LYS A 156 -14.91 -9.88 -5.35
C LYS A 156 -14.62 -11.37 -5.38
#